data_9fdc3141f33fb2b51ea2859632f8ebac
#
_entry.id   9fdc3141f33fb2b51ea2859632f8ebac
#
_cell.length_a   1.000
_cell.length_b   1.000
_cell.length_c   1.000
_cell.angle_alpha   90.00
_cell.angle_beta   90.00
_cell.angle_gamma   90.00
#
_symmetry.space_group_name_H-M   'P 1'
#
loop_
_entity.id
_entity.type
_entity.pdbx_description
1 polymer ?
#
loop_
_entity_poly.entity_id
_entity_poly.type
_entity_poly.pdbx_seq_one_letter_code
_entity_poly.pdbx_strand_id
1 'polypeptide(L)'
;MGGALTLATITSNGLPTWSLGLFLVAFVIIVFMLCWTTVLFVSSRHALARVMGVDEAARDGLLWIFLVPALNEEVTIADSVRRLVDVNAANKQIVVIDDGSTDGTGAVLAGLDIPELEVLTRVPPDAKKGKAAALNAAWRHVDGLLESGRWAGWPREKVVVCVVDADGRLAADAPAHAAVHFADERVGGLQVRVRIYNRQRPLTWCQDVEFGIYGLLFQAGRTPWGTAGMGGNGQFNRLAALDSIADPAPGGPWRDRLTEDQDLGLRLIAAGWRGAAAADTSVDQQGLPGLRRLLRQRTRWAQGNLQAMSHLGTMWNAPLSFWVRIDLAAYLLQPVLQAIVGVSFFVSIVFAITGVASFWGDQDWWILLVFLVLGYGGVFLGCIARGVENGVRGVLTGILIVPVYGAYAWIIWPVLARAAFRQLTGKTGWAKTAREPVATQPPAGA
;
A
#
# COMPACT_ATOMS: atom_id res chain seq x y z
N MET A 1 -12.12 -47.16 16.89
CA MET A 1 -10.72 -47.31 16.49
C MET A 1 -10.35 -46.03 15.71
N GLY A 2 -9.71 -45.10 16.37
CA GLY A 2 -9.28 -43.84 15.80
C GLY A 2 -8.07 -44.08 14.91
N GLY A 3 -8.27 -43.95 13.60
CA GLY A 3 -7.18 -44.00 12.65
C GLY A 3 -6.29 -42.77 12.83
N ALA A 4 -5.10 -42.94 13.35
CA ALA A 4 -4.06 -41.93 13.22
C ALA A 4 -3.87 -41.66 11.73
N LEU A 5 -4.16 -40.41 11.27
CA LEU A 5 -3.79 -39.92 9.96
C LEU A 5 -2.25 -39.89 9.94
N THR A 6 -1.64 -41.00 9.59
CA THR A 6 -0.20 -41.06 9.41
C THR A 6 0.13 -40.52 8.03
N LEU A 7 1.22 -39.77 7.95
CA LEU A 7 1.85 -39.33 6.65
C LEU A 7 1.91 -40.51 5.64
N ALA A 8 1.95 -41.76 6.13
CA ALA A 8 1.90 -43.00 5.34
C ALA A 8 0.62 -43.17 4.51
N THR A 9 -0.52 -42.63 4.94
CA THR A 9 -1.79 -42.74 4.17
C THR A 9 -1.77 -41.79 2.92
N ILE A 10 -1.04 -40.66 3.01
CA ILE A 10 -0.85 -39.75 1.88
C ILE A 10 0.13 -40.35 0.86
N THR A 11 1.09 -41.16 1.29
CA THR A 11 2.05 -41.84 0.38
C THR A 11 1.44 -43.02 -0.39
N SER A 12 0.29 -43.55 0.03
CA SER A 12 -0.39 -44.67 -0.65
C SER A 12 -1.06 -44.27 -1.98
N ASN A 13 -1.23 -42.96 -2.25
CA ASN A 13 -1.94 -42.46 -3.42
C ASN A 13 -1.05 -42.21 -4.66
N GLY A 14 0.17 -42.78 -4.72
CA GLY A 14 1.04 -42.72 -5.89
C GLY A 14 1.72 -41.38 -6.15
N LEU A 15 1.66 -40.43 -5.19
CA LEU A 15 2.31 -39.12 -5.32
C LEU A 15 3.85 -39.25 -5.33
N PRO A 16 4.54 -38.57 -6.26
CA PRO A 16 6.01 -38.48 -6.22
C PRO A 16 6.50 -37.88 -4.91
N THR A 17 7.52 -38.45 -4.29
CA THR A 17 8.03 -38.03 -2.97
C THR A 17 8.43 -36.55 -2.88
N TRP A 18 8.95 -35.97 -3.97
CA TRP A 18 9.29 -34.54 -4.04
C TRP A 18 8.05 -33.63 -3.92
N SER A 19 6.89 -34.07 -4.44
CA SER A 19 5.66 -33.27 -4.38
C SER A 19 5.07 -33.21 -2.99
N LEU A 20 5.28 -34.25 -2.17
CA LEU A 20 4.86 -34.24 -0.76
C LEU A 20 5.58 -33.14 0.03
N GLY A 21 6.88 -32.98 -0.19
CA GLY A 21 7.66 -31.87 0.41
C GLY A 21 7.09 -30.50 0.02
N LEU A 22 6.82 -30.30 -1.29
CA LEU A 22 6.24 -29.05 -1.79
C LEU A 22 4.86 -28.77 -1.16
N PHE A 23 3.97 -29.77 -1.12
CA PHE A 23 2.63 -29.63 -0.55
C PHE A 23 2.66 -29.37 0.95
N LEU A 24 3.56 -30.05 1.70
CA LEU A 24 3.75 -29.81 3.12
C LEU A 24 4.22 -28.38 3.39
N VAL A 25 5.22 -27.91 2.66
CA VAL A 25 5.73 -26.52 2.79
C VAL A 25 4.63 -25.53 2.46
N ALA A 26 3.89 -25.73 1.36
CA ALA A 26 2.77 -24.85 1.00
C ALA A 26 1.68 -24.85 2.09
N PHE A 27 1.34 -26.01 2.65
CA PHE A 27 0.38 -26.13 3.73
C PHE A 27 0.82 -25.35 4.99
N VAL A 28 2.08 -25.51 5.40
CA VAL A 28 2.65 -24.76 6.54
C VAL A 28 2.60 -23.25 6.28
N ILE A 29 2.94 -22.81 5.07
CA ILE A 29 2.85 -21.40 4.69
C ILE A 29 1.40 -20.90 4.81
N ILE A 30 0.43 -21.64 4.27
CA ILE A 30 -0.99 -21.25 4.31
C ILE A 30 -1.48 -21.13 5.75
N VAL A 31 -1.20 -22.14 6.60
CA VAL A 31 -1.59 -22.13 8.01
C VAL A 31 -0.93 -20.96 8.75
N PHE A 32 0.37 -20.76 8.55
CA PHE A 32 1.09 -19.63 9.15
C PHE A 32 0.46 -18.29 8.75
N MET A 33 0.22 -18.08 7.43
CA MET A 33 -0.34 -16.82 6.93
C MET A 33 -1.77 -16.59 7.42
N LEU A 34 -2.58 -17.64 7.56
CA LEU A 34 -3.93 -17.52 8.14
C LEU A 34 -3.89 -17.14 9.61
N CYS A 35 -3.07 -17.83 10.42
CA CYS A 35 -2.88 -17.50 11.83
C CYS A 35 -2.38 -16.07 11.99
N TRP A 36 -1.39 -15.68 11.19
CA TRP A 36 -0.83 -14.33 11.23
C TRP A 36 -1.84 -13.26 10.81
N THR A 37 -2.61 -13.51 9.76
CA THR A 37 -3.72 -12.61 9.34
C THR A 37 -4.76 -12.48 10.45
N THR A 38 -5.03 -13.55 11.20
CA THR A 38 -5.94 -13.51 12.37
C THR A 38 -5.37 -12.62 13.48
N VAL A 39 -4.07 -12.72 13.77
CA VAL A 39 -3.40 -11.81 14.73
C VAL A 39 -3.52 -10.35 14.29
N LEU A 40 -3.25 -10.06 13.02
CA LEU A 40 -3.40 -8.71 12.46
C LEU A 40 -4.86 -8.24 12.48
N PHE A 41 -5.82 -9.12 12.21
CA PHE A 41 -7.24 -8.82 12.32
C PHE A 41 -7.62 -8.39 13.74
N VAL A 42 -7.24 -9.16 14.75
CA VAL A 42 -7.50 -8.81 16.15
C VAL A 42 -6.80 -7.50 16.53
N SER A 43 -5.52 -7.35 16.19
CA SER A 43 -4.76 -6.11 16.40
C SER A 43 -5.43 -4.90 15.75
N SER A 44 -5.92 -5.05 14.52
CA SER A 44 -6.60 -3.96 13.81
C SER A 44 -7.89 -3.52 14.50
N ARG A 45 -8.68 -4.46 15.07
CA ARG A 45 -9.90 -4.11 15.82
C ARG A 45 -9.58 -3.30 17.07
N HIS A 46 -8.53 -3.69 17.79
CA HIS A 46 -8.07 -2.93 18.95
C HIS A 46 -7.52 -1.55 18.57
N ALA A 47 -6.76 -1.46 17.48
CA ALA A 47 -6.22 -0.18 16.99
C ALA A 47 -7.34 0.79 16.61
N LEU A 48 -8.30 0.32 15.79
CA LEU A 48 -9.42 1.14 15.33
C LEU A 48 -10.35 1.60 16.48
N ALA A 49 -10.47 0.80 17.53
CA ALA A 49 -11.26 1.19 18.71
C ALA A 49 -10.57 2.25 19.60
N ARG A 50 -9.24 2.42 19.50
CA ARG A 50 -8.46 3.30 20.39
C ARG A 50 -8.02 4.61 19.77
N VAL A 51 -7.81 4.66 18.46
CA VAL A 51 -7.11 5.76 17.77
C VAL A 51 -8.02 6.36 16.69
N MET A 52 -9.32 6.38 16.93
CA MET A 52 -10.25 7.08 16.05
C MET A 52 -10.58 8.46 16.63
N GLY A 53 -10.41 9.48 15.80
CA GLY A 53 -10.76 10.84 16.19
C GLY A 53 -9.95 11.91 15.49
N VAL A 54 -10.27 13.15 15.83
CA VAL A 54 -9.61 14.35 15.31
C VAL A 54 -8.97 15.12 16.46
N ASP A 55 -7.81 15.71 16.22
CA ASP A 55 -7.17 16.65 17.13
C ASP A 55 -6.85 17.95 16.37
N GLU A 56 -7.77 18.90 16.47
CA GLU A 56 -7.64 20.18 15.79
C GLU A 56 -6.53 21.05 16.40
N ALA A 57 -6.32 20.98 17.71
CA ALA A 57 -5.26 21.74 18.36
C ALA A 57 -3.87 21.23 17.96
N ALA A 58 -3.68 19.91 17.92
CA ALA A 58 -2.44 19.31 17.42
C ALA A 58 -2.26 19.59 15.92
N ARG A 59 -3.35 19.55 15.11
CA ARG A 59 -3.31 19.93 13.68
C ARG A 59 -2.75 21.33 13.49
N ASP A 60 -3.26 22.30 14.24
CA ASP A 60 -2.88 23.71 14.09
C ASP A 60 -1.49 24.00 14.66
N GLY A 61 -0.95 23.10 15.49
CA GLY A 61 0.44 23.10 15.97
C GLY A 61 1.45 22.53 14.97
N LEU A 62 1.01 22.09 13.78
CA LEU A 62 1.85 21.51 12.72
C LEU A 62 1.78 22.34 11.45
N LEU A 63 2.88 22.37 10.70
CA LEU A 63 2.92 22.86 9.32
C LEU A 63 2.77 21.69 8.36
N TRP A 64 1.77 21.77 7.47
CA TRP A 64 1.43 20.74 6.49
C TRP A 64 1.91 21.15 5.11
N ILE A 65 2.85 20.40 4.54
CA ILE A 65 3.37 20.66 3.18
C ILE A 65 2.90 19.51 2.28
N PHE A 66 2.02 19.82 1.33
CA PHE A 66 1.49 18.86 0.37
C PHE A 66 2.36 18.85 -0.88
N LEU A 67 3.03 17.74 -1.16
CA LEU A 67 3.83 17.52 -2.36
C LEU A 67 3.02 16.76 -3.40
N VAL A 68 2.84 17.36 -4.57
CA VAL A 68 2.07 16.78 -5.67
C VAL A 68 3.00 16.59 -6.88
N PRO A 69 3.62 15.40 -7.04
CA PRO A 69 4.43 15.13 -8.23
C PRO A 69 3.53 14.97 -9.46
N ALA A 70 3.77 15.79 -10.47
CA ALA A 70 3.01 15.82 -11.72
C ALA A 70 3.92 15.60 -12.92
N LEU A 71 3.47 14.77 -13.86
CA LEU A 71 4.07 14.60 -15.20
C LEU A 71 2.97 14.27 -16.19
N ASN A 72 2.59 15.21 -17.06
CA ASN A 72 1.49 15.08 -18.01
C ASN A 72 0.16 14.72 -17.30
N GLU A 73 -0.33 15.61 -16.46
CA GLU A 73 -1.53 15.45 -15.64
C GLU A 73 -2.56 16.57 -15.88
N GLU A 74 -2.60 17.15 -17.09
CA GLU A 74 -3.49 18.28 -17.45
C GLU A 74 -4.97 18.04 -17.12
N VAL A 75 -5.41 16.77 -17.16
CA VAL A 75 -6.81 16.37 -16.92
C VAL A 75 -7.18 16.19 -15.45
N THR A 76 -6.21 16.13 -14.53
CA THR A 76 -6.45 15.80 -13.11
C THR A 76 -5.91 16.84 -12.15
N ILE A 77 -4.82 17.53 -12.51
CA ILE A 77 -4.04 18.36 -11.57
C ILE A 77 -4.86 19.50 -10.95
N ALA A 78 -5.74 20.15 -11.72
CA ALA A 78 -6.56 21.24 -11.19
C ALA A 78 -7.56 20.77 -10.11
N ASP A 79 -8.19 19.59 -10.30
CA ASP A 79 -9.09 19.00 -9.30
C ASP A 79 -8.33 18.63 -8.03
N SER A 80 -7.15 18.01 -8.17
CA SER A 80 -6.30 17.65 -7.04
C SER A 80 -5.86 18.87 -6.22
N VAL A 81 -5.36 19.92 -6.87
CA VAL A 81 -4.90 21.14 -6.20
C VAL A 81 -6.06 21.85 -5.48
N ARG A 82 -7.22 22.03 -6.12
CA ARG A 82 -8.39 22.67 -5.49
C ARG A 82 -8.84 21.93 -4.25
N ARG A 83 -8.83 20.59 -4.26
CA ARG A 83 -9.16 19.78 -3.07
C ARG A 83 -8.14 19.93 -1.95
N LEU A 84 -6.87 20.17 -2.26
CA LEU A 84 -5.87 20.48 -1.23
C LEU A 84 -6.06 21.88 -0.64
N VAL A 85 -6.59 22.83 -1.41
CA VAL A 85 -7.02 24.15 -0.85
C VAL A 85 -8.15 23.96 0.17
N ASP A 86 -9.08 23.05 -0.10
CA ASP A 86 -10.23 22.75 0.79
C ASP A 86 -9.83 21.93 2.03
N VAL A 87 -8.58 21.45 2.11
CA VAL A 87 -8.09 20.72 3.29
C VAL A 87 -8.08 21.64 4.51
N ASN A 88 -8.69 21.16 5.58
CA ASN A 88 -8.83 21.90 6.82
C ASN A 88 -7.53 21.89 7.64
N ALA A 89 -6.62 22.81 7.32
CA ALA A 89 -5.38 23.07 8.02
C ALA A 89 -5.02 24.55 7.89
N ALA A 90 -4.80 25.24 9.04
CA ALA A 90 -4.49 26.67 9.06
C ALA A 90 -3.07 26.94 8.49
N ASN A 91 -2.13 26.07 8.83
CA ASN A 91 -0.72 26.18 8.42
C ASN A 91 -0.47 25.17 7.31
N LYS A 92 -0.69 25.56 6.05
CA LYS A 92 -0.49 24.66 4.91
C LYS A 92 0.21 25.35 3.74
N GLN A 93 0.97 24.56 2.99
CA GLN A 93 1.60 24.90 1.73
C GLN A 93 1.37 23.76 0.73
N ILE A 94 1.04 24.10 -0.51
CA ILE A 94 0.89 23.14 -1.61
C ILE A 94 2.06 23.36 -2.56
N VAL A 95 2.85 22.31 -2.80
CA VAL A 95 3.98 22.34 -3.74
C VAL A 95 3.71 21.33 -4.83
N VAL A 96 3.38 21.80 -6.02
CA VAL A 96 3.25 20.94 -7.20
C VAL A 96 4.61 20.86 -7.90
N ILE A 97 5.09 19.65 -8.13
CA ILE A 97 6.34 19.40 -8.84
C ILE A 97 6.00 19.02 -10.29
N ASP A 98 6.10 19.98 -11.20
CA ASP A 98 5.98 19.70 -12.64
C ASP A 98 7.32 19.13 -13.14
N ASP A 99 7.38 17.81 -13.30
CA ASP A 99 8.59 17.07 -13.69
C ASP A 99 8.85 17.11 -15.21
N GLY A 100 8.69 18.28 -15.82
CA GLY A 100 8.92 18.51 -17.23
C GLY A 100 7.77 17.99 -18.12
N SER A 101 6.53 18.31 -17.76
CA SER A 101 5.35 17.98 -18.57
C SER A 101 5.44 18.55 -19.97
N THR A 102 4.83 17.86 -20.94
CA THR A 102 4.79 18.22 -22.36
C THR A 102 3.38 18.42 -22.88
N ASP A 103 2.38 18.25 -22.00
CA ASP A 103 0.97 18.54 -22.23
C ASP A 103 0.57 19.92 -21.64
N GLY A 104 -0.71 20.16 -21.46
CA GLY A 104 -1.24 21.40 -20.87
C GLY A 104 -1.05 21.54 -19.36
N THR A 105 -0.36 20.62 -18.65
CA THR A 105 -0.21 20.65 -17.19
C THR A 105 0.32 21.98 -16.67
N GLY A 106 1.42 22.50 -17.25
CA GLY A 106 2.02 23.77 -16.83
C GLY A 106 1.09 24.96 -17.06
N ALA A 107 0.37 24.99 -18.18
CA ALA A 107 -0.61 26.03 -18.48
C ALA A 107 -1.80 25.99 -17.49
N VAL A 108 -2.28 24.81 -17.16
CA VAL A 108 -3.34 24.62 -16.14
C VAL A 108 -2.89 25.15 -14.79
N LEU A 109 -1.68 24.81 -14.35
CA LEU A 109 -1.12 25.26 -13.06
C LEU A 109 -0.93 26.78 -13.03
N ALA A 110 -0.42 27.39 -14.11
CA ALA A 110 -0.24 28.84 -14.23
C ALA A 110 -1.57 29.60 -14.18
N GLY A 111 -2.67 28.95 -14.57
CA GLY A 111 -4.02 29.53 -14.52
C GLY A 111 -4.70 29.42 -13.14
N LEU A 112 -4.07 28.78 -12.14
CA LEU A 112 -4.62 28.68 -10.79
C LEU A 112 -4.10 29.86 -9.93
N ASP A 113 -5.00 30.78 -9.60
CA ASP A 113 -4.71 31.90 -8.68
C ASP A 113 -4.99 31.44 -7.23
N ILE A 114 -4.02 30.74 -6.63
CA ILE A 114 -4.12 30.13 -5.30
C ILE A 114 -2.91 30.56 -4.47
N PRO A 115 -3.10 31.34 -3.38
CA PRO A 115 -1.99 31.87 -2.57
C PRO A 115 -1.12 30.80 -1.91
N GLU A 116 -1.68 29.63 -1.59
CA GLU A 116 -0.97 28.52 -0.95
C GLU A 116 -0.26 27.61 -1.96
N LEU A 117 -0.44 27.83 -3.28
CA LEU A 117 0.17 27.04 -4.33
C LEU A 117 1.52 27.58 -4.75
N GLU A 118 2.51 26.69 -4.74
CA GLU A 118 3.80 26.92 -5.37
C GLU A 118 4.08 25.82 -6.40
N VAL A 119 4.59 26.20 -7.56
CA VAL A 119 4.91 25.28 -8.65
C VAL A 119 6.41 25.19 -8.83
N LEU A 120 6.98 24.03 -8.50
CA LEU A 120 8.38 23.69 -8.73
C LEU A 120 8.53 23.04 -10.10
N THR A 121 8.86 23.84 -11.11
CA THR A 121 9.08 23.36 -12.47
C THR A 121 10.48 22.79 -12.63
N ARG A 122 10.58 21.52 -13.02
CA ARG A 122 11.85 20.85 -13.32
C ARG A 122 12.07 20.82 -14.84
N VAL A 123 13.31 21.04 -15.23
CA VAL A 123 13.71 21.05 -16.65
C VAL A 123 14.85 20.05 -16.91
N PRO A 124 15.07 19.58 -18.14
CA PRO A 124 16.26 18.79 -18.45
C PRO A 124 17.56 19.54 -18.07
N PRO A 125 18.59 18.84 -17.57
CA PRO A 125 18.71 17.38 -17.49
C PRO A 125 18.05 16.74 -16.24
N ASP A 126 17.46 17.52 -15.33
CA ASP A 126 16.98 17.03 -14.05
C ASP A 126 15.54 16.48 -14.10
N ALA A 127 14.73 16.95 -15.00
CA ALA A 127 13.37 16.44 -15.20
C ALA A 127 13.32 15.01 -15.73
N LYS A 128 12.19 14.34 -15.50
CA LYS A 128 11.86 12.97 -15.98
C LYS A 128 12.78 11.85 -15.47
N LYS A 129 13.41 12.07 -14.32
CA LYS A 129 14.24 11.06 -13.66
C LYS A 129 13.46 10.17 -12.68
N GLY A 130 12.12 10.22 -12.71
CA GLY A 130 11.25 9.42 -11.86
C GLY A 130 10.71 10.16 -10.64
N LYS A 131 9.68 9.54 -10.00
CA LYS A 131 8.94 10.15 -8.88
C LYS A 131 9.86 10.46 -7.68
N ALA A 132 10.78 9.55 -7.35
CA ALA A 132 11.74 9.76 -6.26
C ALA A 132 12.60 11.03 -6.47
N ALA A 133 13.09 11.25 -7.69
CA ALA A 133 13.89 12.43 -8.01
C ALA A 133 13.06 13.72 -7.92
N ALA A 134 11.79 13.69 -8.33
CA ALA A 134 10.86 14.82 -8.19
C ALA A 134 10.59 15.14 -6.71
N LEU A 135 10.29 14.13 -5.89
CA LEU A 135 10.06 14.29 -4.45
C LEU A 135 11.31 14.77 -3.71
N ASN A 136 12.49 14.30 -4.07
CA ASN A 136 13.75 14.79 -3.50
C ASN A 136 14.04 16.25 -3.86
N ALA A 137 13.66 16.69 -5.07
CA ALA A 137 13.75 18.09 -5.44
C ALA A 137 12.83 18.97 -4.57
N ALA A 138 11.60 18.52 -4.33
CA ALA A 138 10.66 19.21 -3.46
C ALA A 138 11.12 19.21 -1.99
N TRP A 139 11.69 18.12 -1.49
CA TRP A 139 12.24 18.06 -0.12
C TRP A 139 13.36 19.09 0.09
N ARG A 140 14.27 19.25 -0.88
CA ARG A 140 15.29 20.32 -0.82
C ARG A 140 14.67 21.71 -0.93
N HIS A 141 13.59 21.86 -1.70
CA HIS A 141 12.87 23.13 -1.83
C HIS A 141 12.22 23.55 -0.50
N VAL A 142 11.76 22.58 0.32
CA VAL A 142 11.22 22.84 1.66
C VAL A 142 12.24 23.55 2.56
N ASP A 143 13.53 23.31 2.40
CA ASP A 143 14.56 24.02 3.17
C ASP A 143 14.47 25.54 2.94
N GLY A 144 14.33 25.96 1.69
CA GLY A 144 14.15 27.39 1.36
C GLY A 144 12.86 27.99 1.96
N LEU A 145 11.78 27.21 2.03
CA LEU A 145 10.53 27.65 2.66
C LEU A 145 10.68 27.86 4.17
N LEU A 146 11.54 27.08 4.84
CA LEU A 146 11.78 27.16 6.28
C LEU A 146 12.87 28.17 6.63
N GLU A 147 13.75 28.54 5.69
CA GLU A 147 14.79 29.56 5.87
C GLU A 147 14.25 30.98 5.69
N SER A 148 13.22 31.14 4.85
CA SER A 148 12.71 32.46 4.50
C SER A 148 11.20 32.45 4.26
N GLY A 149 10.58 33.65 4.25
CA GLY A 149 9.18 33.83 3.95
C GLY A 149 8.23 33.47 5.09
N ARG A 150 7.01 33.06 4.72
CA ARG A 150 5.90 32.81 5.66
C ARG A 150 6.19 31.72 6.68
N TRP A 151 6.99 30.72 6.33
CA TRP A 151 7.25 29.54 7.15
C TRP A 151 8.62 29.54 7.82
N ALA A 152 9.33 30.69 7.78
CA ALA A 152 10.64 30.83 8.40
C ALA A 152 10.62 30.50 9.89
N GLY A 153 11.58 29.67 10.31
CA GLY A 153 11.76 29.32 11.73
C GLY A 153 10.84 28.19 12.25
N TRP A 154 10.01 27.56 11.42
CA TRP A 154 9.28 26.36 11.84
C TRP A 154 10.24 25.21 12.16
N PRO A 155 10.16 24.60 13.36
CA PRO A 155 11.02 23.47 13.70
C PRO A 155 10.64 22.25 12.85
N ARG A 156 11.64 21.55 12.34
CA ARG A 156 11.48 20.43 11.40
C ARG A 156 10.66 19.28 11.98
N GLU A 157 10.67 19.12 13.29
CA GLU A 157 9.86 18.16 14.05
C GLU A 157 8.35 18.48 13.99
N LYS A 158 8.00 19.74 13.73
CA LYS A 158 6.63 20.24 13.59
C LYS A 158 6.17 20.36 12.14
N VAL A 159 7.01 20.01 11.18
CA VAL A 159 6.68 20.02 9.76
C VAL A 159 6.32 18.62 9.32
N VAL A 160 5.16 18.47 8.68
CA VAL A 160 4.67 17.21 8.12
C VAL A 160 4.52 17.35 6.61
N VAL A 161 5.27 16.54 5.87
CA VAL A 161 5.23 16.47 4.41
C VAL A 161 4.25 15.38 3.98
N CYS A 162 3.21 15.74 3.23
CA CYS A 162 2.23 14.82 2.68
C CYS A 162 2.42 14.65 1.18
N VAL A 163 2.60 13.42 0.72
CA VAL A 163 2.65 13.11 -0.71
C VAL A 163 1.24 12.78 -1.19
N VAL A 164 0.76 13.50 -2.19
CA VAL A 164 -0.53 13.28 -2.84
C VAL A 164 -0.32 13.14 -4.34
N ASP A 165 -0.75 12.04 -4.93
CA ASP A 165 -0.66 11.84 -6.38
C ASP A 165 -1.54 12.86 -7.12
N ALA A 166 -1.17 13.23 -8.35
CA ALA A 166 -1.86 14.25 -9.15
C ALA A 166 -3.34 13.91 -9.47
N ASP A 167 -3.77 12.67 -9.26
CA ASP A 167 -5.17 12.22 -9.31
C ASP A 167 -5.77 11.96 -7.92
N GLY A 168 -5.00 12.25 -6.85
CA GLY A 168 -5.39 12.04 -5.47
C GLY A 168 -6.40 13.08 -4.99
N ARG A 169 -7.36 12.63 -4.19
CA ARG A 169 -8.39 13.45 -3.55
C ARG A 169 -8.30 13.22 -2.05
N LEU A 170 -7.46 13.99 -1.38
CA LEU A 170 -7.31 13.90 0.06
C LEU A 170 -8.57 14.40 0.75
N ALA A 171 -9.01 13.69 1.79
CA ALA A 171 -10.14 14.12 2.63
C ALA A 171 -9.78 15.42 3.35
N ALA A 172 -10.75 16.34 3.45
CA ALA A 172 -10.51 17.66 4.03
C ALA A 172 -10.09 17.60 5.51
N ASP A 173 -10.51 16.58 6.22
CA ASP A 173 -10.22 16.32 7.64
C ASP A 173 -8.91 15.52 7.88
N ALA A 174 -8.24 15.07 6.82
CA ALA A 174 -7.09 14.19 6.93
C ALA A 174 -5.96 14.72 7.83
N PRO A 175 -5.61 16.03 7.85
CA PRO A 175 -4.61 16.54 8.79
C PRO A 175 -5.03 16.43 10.26
N ALA A 176 -6.32 16.60 10.60
CA ALA A 176 -6.78 16.50 11.97
C ALA A 176 -6.73 15.05 12.49
N HIS A 177 -7.04 14.07 11.64
CA HIS A 177 -6.85 12.64 11.94
C HIS A 177 -5.37 12.26 12.01
N ALA A 178 -4.55 12.79 11.11
CA ALA A 178 -3.11 12.54 11.12
C ALA A 178 -2.44 13.12 12.37
N ALA A 179 -2.88 14.30 12.83
CA ALA A 179 -2.33 14.99 13.99
C ALA A 179 -2.40 14.15 15.28
N VAL A 180 -3.47 13.36 15.46
CA VAL A 180 -3.61 12.41 16.58
C VAL A 180 -2.42 11.45 16.66
N HIS A 181 -1.94 10.96 15.52
CA HIS A 181 -0.79 10.06 15.45
C HIS A 181 0.54 10.80 15.63
N PHE A 182 0.66 12.00 15.04
CA PHE A 182 1.87 12.81 15.17
C PHE A 182 2.06 13.46 16.55
N ALA A 183 1.09 13.33 17.46
CA ALA A 183 1.28 13.64 18.87
C ALA A 183 2.33 12.72 19.53
N ASP A 184 2.52 11.48 19.05
CA ASP A 184 3.71 10.68 19.36
C ASP A 184 4.88 11.17 18.49
N GLU A 185 5.89 11.80 19.13
CA GLU A 185 7.07 12.34 18.45
C GLU A 185 7.90 11.28 17.72
N ARG A 186 7.73 10.00 18.07
CA ARG A 186 8.40 8.87 17.41
C ARG A 186 7.73 8.48 16.08
N VAL A 187 6.52 8.96 15.80
CA VAL A 187 5.88 8.70 14.52
C VAL A 187 6.57 9.51 13.43
N GLY A 188 7.29 8.81 12.57
CA GLY A 188 8.00 9.39 11.43
C GLY A 188 7.21 9.34 10.13
N GLY A 189 6.29 8.37 10.00
CA GLY A 189 5.45 8.20 8.81
C GLY A 189 4.05 7.72 9.14
N LEU A 190 3.07 8.15 8.34
CA LEU A 190 1.67 7.77 8.47
C LEU A 190 1.04 7.61 7.09
N GLN A 191 0.21 6.57 6.93
CA GLN A 191 -0.55 6.33 5.72
C GLN A 191 -2.05 6.46 6.02
N VAL A 192 -2.76 7.31 5.27
CA VAL A 192 -4.24 7.31 5.30
C VAL A 192 -4.80 6.21 4.42
N ARG A 193 -6.05 5.83 4.63
CA ARG A 193 -6.70 4.79 3.81
C ARG A 193 -6.85 5.25 2.37
N VAL A 194 -6.42 4.42 1.43
CA VAL A 194 -6.69 4.62 0.01
C VAL A 194 -8.07 4.07 -0.34
N ARG A 195 -8.87 4.82 -1.09
CA ARG A 195 -10.18 4.42 -1.61
C ARG A 195 -10.24 4.62 -3.11
N ILE A 196 -11.11 3.88 -3.77
CA ILE A 196 -11.35 4.04 -5.20
C ILE A 196 -12.68 4.78 -5.40
N TYR A 197 -12.66 5.96 -6.04
CA TYR A 197 -13.88 6.74 -6.24
C TYR A 197 -14.72 6.26 -7.44
N ASN A 198 -14.10 5.75 -8.52
CA ASN A 198 -14.78 5.26 -9.73
C ASN A 198 -15.13 3.76 -9.66
N ARG A 199 -15.75 3.32 -8.56
CA ARG A 199 -16.03 1.90 -8.23
C ARG A 199 -17.29 1.30 -8.86
N GLN A 200 -17.83 1.92 -9.91
CA GLN A 200 -19.07 1.46 -10.57
C GLN A 200 -18.88 0.19 -11.43
N ARG A 201 -17.64 -0.12 -11.83
CA ARG A 201 -17.32 -1.33 -12.58
C ARG A 201 -16.79 -2.44 -11.66
N PRO A 202 -17.08 -3.73 -11.92
CA PRO A 202 -16.63 -4.84 -11.08
C PRO A 202 -15.12 -4.81 -10.80
N LEU A 203 -14.29 -4.51 -11.81
CA LEU A 203 -12.83 -4.46 -11.67
C LEU A 203 -12.35 -3.33 -10.76
N THR A 204 -12.93 -2.14 -10.85
CA THR A 204 -12.59 -1.00 -10.00
C THR A 204 -13.18 -1.16 -8.59
N TRP A 205 -14.34 -1.81 -8.48
CA TRP A 205 -14.92 -2.17 -7.19
C TRP A 205 -14.05 -3.19 -6.44
N CYS A 206 -13.51 -4.22 -7.11
CA CYS A 206 -12.57 -5.16 -6.49
C CYS A 206 -11.28 -4.46 -6.01
N GLN A 207 -10.80 -3.44 -6.73
CA GLN A 207 -9.67 -2.63 -6.29
C GLN A 207 -10.01 -1.84 -4.99
N ASP A 208 -11.23 -1.30 -4.86
CA ASP A 208 -11.68 -0.65 -3.63
C ASP A 208 -11.73 -1.66 -2.45
N VAL A 209 -12.18 -2.88 -2.69
CA VAL A 209 -12.14 -3.95 -1.69
C VAL A 209 -10.70 -4.28 -1.29
N GLU A 210 -9.78 -4.40 -2.26
CA GLU A 210 -8.35 -4.66 -2.04
C GLU A 210 -7.70 -3.60 -1.15
N PHE A 211 -7.87 -2.32 -1.48
CA PHE A 211 -7.34 -1.21 -0.68
C PHE A 211 -8.00 -1.12 0.70
N GLY A 212 -9.30 -1.41 0.78
CA GLY A 212 -10.02 -1.48 2.06
C GLY A 212 -9.46 -2.57 2.98
N ILE A 213 -9.21 -3.76 2.45
CA ILE A 213 -8.57 -4.85 3.20
C ILE A 213 -7.17 -4.44 3.65
N TYR A 214 -6.37 -3.87 2.74
CA TYR A 214 -5.02 -3.44 3.06
C TYR A 214 -5.00 -2.40 4.18
N GLY A 215 -5.82 -1.36 4.11
CA GLY A 215 -5.88 -0.29 5.11
C GLY A 215 -6.45 -0.76 6.45
N LEU A 216 -7.62 -1.42 6.43
CA LEU A 216 -8.40 -1.74 7.63
C LEU A 216 -7.96 -2.99 8.38
N LEU A 217 -7.22 -3.89 7.72
CA LEU A 217 -6.68 -5.08 8.36
C LEU A 217 -5.17 -4.97 8.54
N PHE A 218 -4.42 -4.87 7.44
CA PHE A 218 -2.97 -4.99 7.51
C PHE A 218 -2.30 -3.74 8.07
N GLN A 219 -2.63 -2.55 7.59
CA GLN A 219 -2.01 -1.31 8.06
C GLN A 219 -2.50 -0.92 9.45
N ALA A 220 -3.81 -0.98 9.70
CA ALA A 220 -4.36 -0.75 11.04
C ALA A 220 -3.81 -1.76 12.05
N GLY A 221 -3.68 -3.04 11.67
CA GLY A 221 -3.13 -4.09 12.54
C GLY A 221 -1.67 -3.88 12.91
N ARG A 222 -0.87 -3.24 12.05
CA ARG A 222 0.55 -2.91 12.28
C ARG A 222 0.77 -1.60 13.04
N THR A 223 -0.22 -0.73 13.08
CA THR A 223 -0.11 0.58 13.76
C THR A 223 0.31 0.47 15.23
N PRO A 224 -0.25 -0.42 16.08
CA PRO A 224 0.20 -0.57 17.45
C PRO A 224 1.67 -1.00 17.58
N TRP A 225 2.19 -1.70 16.58
CA TRP A 225 3.60 -2.13 16.54
C TRP A 225 4.53 -1.06 15.99
N GLY A 226 3.99 0.01 15.40
CA GLY A 226 4.76 1.08 14.76
C GLY A 226 5.38 0.66 13.42
N THR A 227 4.80 -0.32 12.74
CA THR A 227 5.31 -0.88 11.48
C THR A 227 4.31 -0.82 10.32
N ALA A 228 3.28 0.04 10.42
CA ALA A 228 2.43 0.33 9.28
C ALA A 228 3.27 0.91 8.13
N GLY A 229 3.10 0.36 6.93
CA GLY A 229 3.90 0.71 5.75
C GLY A 229 3.36 1.94 5.04
N MET A 230 4.14 2.46 4.07
CA MET A 230 3.77 3.60 3.24
C MET A 230 3.30 3.13 1.86
N GLY A 231 2.37 3.85 1.25
CA GLY A 231 1.72 3.51 -0.02
C GLY A 231 1.73 4.63 -1.06
N GLY A 232 2.52 5.68 -0.83
CA GLY A 232 2.78 6.77 -1.78
C GLY A 232 1.69 7.83 -1.84
N ASN A 233 0.43 7.50 -2.11
CA ASN A 233 -0.66 8.45 -2.16
C ASN A 233 -1.31 8.61 -0.77
N GLY A 234 -1.42 9.84 -0.25
CA GLY A 234 -1.89 10.11 1.10
C GLY A 234 -0.90 9.65 2.19
N GLN A 235 0.39 9.70 1.88
CA GLN A 235 1.48 9.39 2.79
C GLN A 235 1.95 10.67 3.47
N PHE A 236 1.92 10.71 4.81
CA PHE A 236 2.40 11.81 5.63
C PHE A 236 3.72 11.42 6.30
N ASN A 237 4.71 12.30 6.27
CA ASN A 237 6.02 12.05 6.86
C ASN A 237 6.47 13.29 7.68
N ARG A 238 6.94 13.07 8.90
CA ARG A 238 7.61 14.11 9.66
C ARG A 238 8.90 14.52 8.94
N LEU A 239 9.13 15.80 8.72
CA LEU A 239 10.30 16.28 7.98
C LEU A 239 11.61 15.83 8.64
N ALA A 240 11.72 15.95 9.98
CA ALA A 240 12.89 15.46 10.71
C ALA A 240 13.15 13.95 10.51
N ALA A 241 12.09 13.16 10.31
CA ALA A 241 12.23 11.74 10.00
C ALA A 241 12.78 11.52 8.58
N LEU A 242 12.31 12.30 7.60
CA LEU A 242 12.86 12.27 6.24
C LEU A 242 14.34 12.63 6.24
N ASP A 243 14.72 13.69 6.97
CA ASP A 243 16.11 14.15 7.08
C ASP A 243 17.04 13.09 7.65
N SER A 244 16.57 12.36 8.67
CA SER A 244 17.36 11.34 9.36
C SER A 244 17.75 10.15 8.48
N ILE A 245 17.03 9.94 7.36
CA ILE A 245 17.26 8.83 6.42
C ILE A 245 17.70 9.29 5.03
N ALA A 246 17.89 10.61 4.86
CA ALA A 246 18.28 11.17 3.57
C ALA A 246 19.69 10.68 3.16
N ASP A 247 19.81 10.19 1.95
CA ASP A 247 21.12 9.88 1.37
C ASP A 247 21.87 11.21 1.08
N PRO A 248 23.20 11.25 1.18
CA PRO A 248 23.99 12.45 0.89
C PRO A 248 23.72 13.03 -0.51
N ALA A 249 23.93 14.33 -0.65
CA ALA A 249 23.73 15.02 -1.92
C ALA A 249 24.49 14.33 -3.08
N PRO A 250 23.90 14.22 -4.28
CA PRO A 250 22.62 14.78 -4.71
C PRO A 250 21.38 13.93 -4.34
N GLY A 251 21.52 12.96 -3.45
CA GLY A 251 20.46 12.05 -2.99
C GLY A 251 19.29 12.76 -2.28
N GLY A 252 18.75 12.10 -1.26
CA GLY A 252 17.63 12.54 -0.46
C GLY A 252 16.89 11.38 0.17
N PRO A 253 15.74 11.61 0.81
CA PRO A 253 15.02 10.55 1.50
C PRO A 253 14.40 9.49 0.56
N TRP A 254 14.02 9.82 -0.68
CA TRP A 254 13.46 8.85 -1.62
C TRP A 254 14.53 8.27 -2.54
N ARG A 255 14.65 6.95 -2.57
CA ARG A 255 15.53 6.22 -3.48
C ARG A 255 14.82 5.85 -4.76
N ASP A 256 15.56 5.72 -5.86
CA ASP A 256 15.02 5.25 -7.15
C ASP A 256 14.70 3.75 -7.07
N ARG A 257 13.48 3.46 -6.62
CA ARG A 257 12.89 2.13 -6.51
C ARG A 257 11.54 2.11 -7.20
N LEU A 258 11.07 0.94 -7.62
CA LEU A 258 9.73 0.80 -8.24
C LEU A 258 8.59 1.05 -7.24
N THR A 259 8.86 0.94 -5.94
CA THR A 259 8.01 1.28 -4.81
C THR A 259 8.84 2.10 -3.84
N GLU A 260 9.09 3.37 -4.20
CA GLU A 260 9.91 4.33 -3.45
C GLU A 260 9.32 4.62 -2.06
N ASP A 261 8.00 4.52 -1.95
CA ASP A 261 7.20 4.68 -0.74
C ASP A 261 7.43 3.54 0.27
N GLN A 262 7.41 2.30 -0.22
CA GLN A 262 7.71 1.12 0.60
C GLN A 262 9.16 1.13 1.09
N ASP A 263 10.13 1.45 0.21
CA ASP A 263 11.53 1.59 0.57
C ASP A 263 11.73 2.64 1.65
N LEU A 264 11.09 3.81 1.50
CA LEU A 264 11.11 4.88 2.48
C LEU A 264 10.58 4.42 3.84
N GLY A 265 9.40 3.79 3.87
CA GLY A 265 8.77 3.30 5.10
C GLY A 265 9.65 2.29 5.84
N LEU A 266 10.28 1.36 5.13
CA LEU A 266 11.20 0.39 5.73
C LEU A 266 12.44 1.06 6.31
N ARG A 267 13.01 2.07 5.64
CA ARG A 267 14.18 2.82 6.16
C ARG A 267 13.83 3.67 7.37
N LEU A 268 12.64 4.27 7.41
CA LEU A 268 12.15 4.96 8.60
C LEU A 268 12.07 4.01 9.80
N ILE A 269 11.48 2.83 9.62
CA ILE A 269 11.40 1.81 10.67
C ILE A 269 12.80 1.36 11.11
N ALA A 270 13.73 1.15 10.17
CA ALA A 270 15.11 0.78 10.48
C ALA A 270 15.86 1.85 11.28
N ALA A 271 15.55 3.13 11.03
CA ALA A 271 16.10 4.27 11.76
C ALA A 271 15.45 4.49 13.14
N GLY A 272 14.50 3.65 13.54
CA GLY A 272 13.83 3.72 14.85
C GLY A 272 12.53 4.54 14.86
N TRP A 273 12.11 5.08 13.73
CA TRP A 273 10.82 5.76 13.62
C TRP A 273 9.68 4.77 13.58
N ARG A 274 8.50 5.23 14.02
CA ARG A 274 7.27 4.45 13.95
C ARG A 274 6.47 4.80 12.70
N GLY A 275 5.94 3.76 12.05
CA GLY A 275 4.92 3.89 11.01
C GLY A 275 3.52 3.71 11.60
N ALA A 276 2.57 4.56 11.21
CA ALA A 276 1.17 4.50 11.63
C ALA A 276 0.21 4.49 10.43
N ALA A 277 -1.04 4.14 10.67
CA ALA A 277 -2.11 4.26 9.69
C ALA A 277 -3.34 4.93 10.31
N ALA A 278 -3.82 6.01 9.67
CA ALA A 278 -5.10 6.62 9.97
C ALA A 278 -6.15 6.01 9.03
N ALA A 279 -6.93 5.07 9.58
CA ALA A 279 -7.91 4.32 8.79
C ALA A 279 -9.29 5.00 8.78
N ASP A 280 -9.51 5.99 9.61
CA ASP A 280 -10.72 6.80 9.79
C ASP A 280 -10.80 8.00 8.84
N THR A 281 -9.73 8.29 8.10
CA THR A 281 -9.69 9.25 6.99
C THR A 281 -9.13 8.60 5.72
N SER A 282 -9.19 9.29 4.58
CA SER A 282 -8.81 8.69 3.31
C SER A 282 -8.22 9.66 2.29
N VAL A 283 -7.55 9.07 1.31
CA VAL A 283 -7.31 9.66 0.00
C VAL A 283 -8.03 8.83 -1.06
N ASP A 284 -8.86 9.46 -1.85
CA ASP A 284 -9.54 8.81 -2.95
C ASP A 284 -8.69 8.91 -4.21
N GLN A 285 -8.61 7.83 -4.99
CA GLN A 285 -7.88 7.79 -6.26
C GLN A 285 -8.65 7.07 -7.36
N GLN A 286 -8.20 7.23 -8.61
CA GLN A 286 -8.83 6.57 -9.74
C GLN A 286 -8.41 5.09 -9.83
N GLY A 287 -9.39 4.18 -9.76
CA GLY A 287 -9.19 2.78 -10.07
C GLY A 287 -9.04 2.56 -11.58
N LEU A 288 -8.33 1.50 -11.95
CA LEU A 288 -8.07 1.14 -13.34
C LEU A 288 -9.19 0.25 -13.91
N PRO A 289 -9.98 0.73 -14.89
CA PRO A 289 -11.09 -0.05 -15.43
C PRO A 289 -10.64 -1.11 -16.45
N GLY A 290 -9.40 -1.05 -16.92
CA GLY A 290 -8.85 -1.98 -17.92
C GLY A 290 -7.89 -3.00 -17.33
N LEU A 291 -8.16 -4.29 -17.52
CA LEU A 291 -7.36 -5.40 -16.98
C LEU A 291 -5.87 -5.31 -17.39
N ARG A 292 -5.57 -4.96 -18.66
CA ARG A 292 -4.17 -4.83 -19.13
C ARG A 292 -3.40 -3.74 -18.37
N ARG A 293 -4.07 -2.61 -18.06
CA ARG A 293 -3.46 -1.51 -17.27
C ARG A 293 -3.25 -1.95 -15.83
N LEU A 294 -4.25 -2.63 -15.24
CA LEU A 294 -4.17 -3.18 -13.89
C LEU A 294 -3.02 -4.18 -13.75
N LEU A 295 -2.91 -5.16 -14.65
CA LEU A 295 -1.82 -6.14 -14.64
C LEU A 295 -0.44 -5.48 -14.75
N ARG A 296 -0.29 -4.42 -15.56
CA ARG A 296 0.97 -3.66 -15.62
C ARG A 296 1.31 -2.97 -14.30
N GLN A 297 0.32 -2.31 -13.69
CA GLN A 297 0.51 -1.63 -12.41
C GLN A 297 0.85 -2.63 -11.30
N ARG A 298 0.09 -3.72 -11.19
CA ARG A 298 0.34 -4.78 -10.18
C ARG A 298 1.68 -5.48 -10.40
N THR A 299 2.11 -5.70 -11.67
CA THR A 299 3.43 -6.23 -11.97
C THR A 299 4.54 -5.31 -11.47
N ARG A 300 4.40 -3.98 -11.65
CA ARG A 300 5.36 -3.01 -11.11
C ARG A 300 5.44 -3.08 -9.58
N TRP A 301 4.30 -3.14 -8.91
CA TRP A 301 4.25 -3.26 -7.45
C TRP A 301 4.84 -4.58 -6.95
N ALA A 302 4.50 -5.69 -7.58
CA ALA A 302 5.07 -6.99 -7.23
C ALA A 302 6.59 -7.03 -7.46
N GLN A 303 7.08 -6.40 -8.53
CA GLN A 303 8.53 -6.26 -8.78
C GLN A 303 9.20 -5.36 -7.72
N GLY A 304 8.55 -4.26 -7.30
CA GLY A 304 9.00 -3.43 -6.18
C GLY A 304 9.07 -4.21 -4.86
N ASN A 305 8.06 -5.04 -4.58
CA ASN A 305 8.08 -5.93 -3.42
C ASN A 305 9.25 -6.93 -3.45
N LEU A 306 9.61 -7.46 -4.64
CA LEU A 306 10.82 -8.30 -4.78
C LEU A 306 12.10 -7.49 -4.50
N GLN A 307 12.17 -6.22 -4.92
CA GLN A 307 13.29 -5.34 -4.59
C GLN A 307 13.37 -5.04 -3.09
N ALA A 308 12.22 -4.86 -2.42
CA ALA A 308 12.14 -4.59 -0.99
C ALA A 308 12.68 -5.73 -0.12
N MET A 309 12.76 -6.97 -0.64
CA MET A 309 13.40 -8.09 0.06
C MET A 309 14.87 -7.81 0.43
N SER A 310 15.54 -6.89 -0.26
CA SER A 310 16.90 -6.44 0.12
C SER A 310 16.98 -5.84 1.53
N HIS A 311 15.85 -5.39 2.08
CA HIS A 311 15.77 -4.88 3.47
C HIS A 311 15.63 -5.98 4.52
N LEU A 312 15.49 -7.26 4.15
CA LEU A 312 15.22 -8.34 5.11
C LEU A 312 16.26 -8.39 6.24
N GLY A 313 17.55 -8.32 5.91
CA GLY A 313 18.63 -8.29 6.90
C GLY A 313 18.58 -7.06 7.80
N THR A 314 18.31 -5.89 7.23
CA THR A 314 18.17 -4.64 7.99
C THR A 314 17.00 -4.70 8.97
N MET A 315 15.83 -5.19 8.53
CA MET A 315 14.65 -5.35 9.38
C MET A 315 14.86 -6.39 10.48
N TRP A 316 15.58 -7.48 10.18
CA TRP A 316 15.88 -8.50 11.17
C TRP A 316 16.78 -7.97 12.31
N ASN A 317 17.69 -7.05 11.98
CA ASN A 317 18.61 -6.43 12.93
C ASN A 317 18.08 -5.12 13.55
N ALA A 318 16.91 -4.62 13.11
CA ALA A 318 16.30 -3.42 13.66
C ALA A 318 15.92 -3.59 15.16
N PRO A 319 15.84 -2.51 15.95
CA PRO A 319 15.49 -2.55 17.38
C PRO A 319 13.99 -2.82 17.59
N LEU A 320 13.52 -3.95 17.10
CA LEU A 320 12.12 -4.38 17.12
C LEU A 320 11.97 -5.65 17.94
N SER A 321 10.78 -5.88 18.48
CA SER A 321 10.48 -7.16 19.17
C SER A 321 10.53 -8.33 18.18
N PHE A 322 10.79 -9.54 18.69
CA PHE A 322 10.90 -10.74 17.85
C PHE A 322 9.67 -10.96 16.94
N TRP A 323 8.46 -10.82 17.47
CA TRP A 323 7.23 -11.03 16.72
C TRP A 323 7.02 -9.98 15.62
N VAL A 324 7.44 -8.74 15.86
CA VAL A 324 7.39 -7.68 14.84
C VAL A 324 8.41 -7.95 13.73
N ARG A 325 9.59 -8.49 14.06
CA ARG A 325 10.56 -8.93 13.04
C ARG A 325 9.99 -10.07 12.18
N ILE A 326 9.27 -11.02 12.79
CA ILE A 326 8.57 -12.08 12.05
C ILE A 326 7.50 -11.50 11.11
N ASP A 327 6.71 -10.51 11.55
CA ASP A 327 5.74 -9.83 10.67
C ASP A 327 6.41 -9.18 9.46
N LEU A 328 7.48 -8.40 9.69
CA LEU A 328 8.19 -7.74 8.62
C LEU A 328 8.89 -8.73 7.68
N ALA A 329 9.45 -9.82 8.22
CA ALA A 329 10.02 -10.89 7.40
C ALA A 329 8.93 -11.57 6.54
N ALA A 330 7.78 -11.90 7.12
CA ALA A 330 6.65 -12.48 6.39
C ALA A 330 6.12 -11.50 5.31
N TYR A 331 6.03 -10.21 5.64
CA TYR A 331 5.64 -9.17 4.70
C TYR A 331 6.61 -9.04 3.52
N LEU A 332 7.92 -8.99 3.78
CA LEU A 332 8.94 -8.87 2.75
C LEU A 332 9.05 -10.15 1.90
N LEU A 333 8.90 -11.32 2.51
CA LEU A 333 8.93 -12.62 1.83
C LEU A 333 7.61 -12.98 1.14
N GLN A 334 6.55 -12.21 1.34
CA GLN A 334 5.22 -12.52 0.81
C GLN A 334 5.21 -12.91 -0.68
N PRO A 335 5.94 -12.24 -1.62
CA PRO A 335 5.94 -12.65 -3.02
C PRO A 335 6.49 -14.07 -3.23
N VAL A 336 7.51 -14.47 -2.46
CA VAL A 336 8.11 -15.80 -2.52
C VAL A 336 7.18 -16.83 -1.90
N LEU A 337 6.62 -16.54 -0.71
CA LEU A 337 5.67 -17.43 -0.04
C LEU A 337 4.44 -17.69 -0.92
N GLN A 338 3.90 -16.65 -1.54
CA GLN A 338 2.81 -16.79 -2.52
C GLN A 338 3.24 -17.62 -3.73
N ALA A 339 4.43 -17.39 -4.30
CA ALA A 339 4.92 -18.16 -5.43
C ALA A 339 5.00 -19.66 -5.12
N ILE A 340 5.49 -20.04 -3.94
CA ILE A 340 5.55 -21.46 -3.50
C ILE A 340 4.15 -22.06 -3.45
N VAL A 341 3.19 -21.36 -2.83
CA VAL A 341 1.79 -21.80 -2.77
C VAL A 341 1.18 -21.93 -4.18
N GLY A 342 1.46 -20.96 -5.07
CA GLY A 342 0.99 -20.99 -6.45
C GLY A 342 1.55 -22.15 -7.27
N VAL A 343 2.85 -22.43 -7.12
CA VAL A 343 3.48 -23.58 -7.78
C VAL A 343 2.88 -24.89 -7.26
N SER A 344 2.69 -25.01 -5.94
CA SER A 344 2.03 -26.17 -5.33
C SER A 344 0.64 -26.39 -5.90
N PHE A 345 -0.17 -25.33 -6.01
CA PHE A 345 -1.50 -25.38 -6.59
C PHE A 345 -1.47 -25.79 -8.07
N PHE A 346 -0.56 -25.21 -8.87
CA PHE A 346 -0.41 -25.55 -10.28
C PHE A 346 -0.01 -27.02 -10.48
N VAL A 347 0.94 -27.53 -9.67
CA VAL A 347 1.35 -28.94 -9.68
C VAL A 347 0.16 -29.84 -9.34
N SER A 348 -0.68 -29.45 -8.37
CA SER A 348 -1.89 -30.21 -8.02
C SER A 348 -2.85 -30.32 -9.19
N ILE A 349 -3.07 -29.23 -9.95
CA ILE A 349 -3.91 -29.23 -11.15
C ILE A 349 -3.33 -30.16 -12.22
N VAL A 350 -2.02 -30.09 -12.47
CA VAL A 350 -1.37 -30.96 -13.46
C VAL A 350 -1.53 -32.43 -13.09
N PHE A 351 -1.33 -32.79 -11.81
CA PHE A 351 -1.53 -34.15 -11.33
C PHE A 351 -2.98 -34.64 -11.49
N ALA A 352 -3.94 -33.78 -11.20
CA ALA A 352 -5.36 -34.10 -11.38
C ALA A 352 -5.71 -34.34 -12.87
N ILE A 353 -5.19 -33.49 -13.79
CA ILE A 353 -5.44 -33.64 -15.24
C ILE A 353 -4.74 -34.86 -15.82
N THR A 354 -3.53 -35.17 -15.37
CA THR A 354 -2.72 -36.29 -15.91
C THR A 354 -3.04 -37.62 -15.25
N GLY A 355 -3.90 -37.64 -14.24
CA GLY A 355 -4.24 -38.87 -13.50
C GLY A 355 -3.10 -39.42 -12.64
N VAL A 356 -2.02 -38.65 -12.44
CA VAL A 356 -0.90 -39.05 -11.56
C VAL A 356 -1.33 -39.16 -10.11
N ALA A 357 -2.29 -38.33 -9.70
CA ALA A 357 -2.92 -38.44 -8.40
C ALA A 357 -4.40 -38.08 -8.50
N SER A 358 -5.24 -38.90 -7.91
CA SER A 358 -6.64 -38.57 -7.66
C SER A 358 -6.71 -37.91 -6.29
N PHE A 359 -6.99 -36.59 -6.30
CA PHE A 359 -7.35 -35.88 -5.05
C PHE A 359 -8.82 -36.11 -4.65
N TRP A 360 -9.54 -36.91 -5.43
CA TRP A 360 -10.97 -37.14 -5.34
C TRP A 360 -11.27 -38.63 -5.15
N GLY A 361 -11.00 -39.14 -3.96
CA GLY A 361 -11.68 -40.35 -3.51
C GLY A 361 -13.07 -39.99 -2.99
N ASP A 362 -14.03 -40.92 -3.07
CA ASP A 362 -15.42 -40.68 -2.64
C ASP A 362 -15.57 -40.17 -1.20
N GLN A 363 -14.51 -40.24 -0.39
CA GLN A 363 -14.51 -39.84 1.02
C GLN A 363 -13.57 -38.65 1.32
N ASP A 364 -12.86 -38.07 0.33
CA ASP A 364 -11.80 -37.07 0.56
C ASP A 364 -12.24 -35.62 0.29
N TRP A 365 -13.53 -35.39 0.03
CA TRP A 365 -14.09 -34.05 -0.20
C TRP A 365 -13.80 -33.06 0.94
N TRP A 366 -13.66 -33.54 2.16
CA TRP A 366 -13.33 -32.71 3.31
C TRP A 366 -11.90 -32.11 3.22
N ILE A 367 -10.96 -32.79 2.54
CA ILE A 367 -9.61 -32.27 2.30
C ILE A 367 -9.70 -31.01 1.44
N LEU A 368 -10.52 -31.04 0.37
CA LEU A 368 -10.79 -29.87 -0.43
C LEU A 368 -11.39 -28.73 0.40
N LEU A 369 -12.38 -29.05 1.24
CA LEU A 369 -13.00 -28.07 2.12
C LEU A 369 -11.96 -27.43 3.05
N VAL A 370 -11.08 -28.21 3.65
CA VAL A 370 -9.98 -27.72 4.49
C VAL A 370 -9.05 -26.78 3.70
N PHE A 371 -8.65 -27.19 2.48
CA PHE A 371 -7.82 -26.34 1.64
C PHE A 371 -8.52 -25.03 1.23
N LEU A 372 -9.81 -25.08 0.91
CA LEU A 372 -10.59 -23.89 0.60
C LEU A 372 -10.70 -22.96 1.82
N VAL A 373 -11.01 -23.50 2.99
CA VAL A 373 -11.12 -22.70 4.22
C VAL A 373 -9.78 -22.09 4.59
N LEU A 374 -8.69 -22.85 4.55
CA LEU A 374 -7.37 -22.35 4.86
C LEU A 374 -6.87 -21.37 3.80
N GLY A 375 -7.01 -21.70 2.51
CA GLY A 375 -6.52 -20.87 1.42
C GLY A 375 -7.28 -19.53 1.26
N TYR A 376 -8.59 -19.52 1.51
CA TYR A 376 -9.41 -18.32 1.45
C TYR A 376 -9.66 -17.65 2.80
N GLY A 377 -9.19 -18.24 3.90
CA GLY A 377 -9.40 -17.70 5.25
C GLY A 377 -8.89 -16.27 5.41
N GLY A 378 -7.73 -15.94 4.84
CA GLY A 378 -7.20 -14.57 4.83
C GLY A 378 -8.07 -13.59 4.05
N VAL A 379 -8.61 -14.01 2.90
CA VAL A 379 -9.57 -13.24 2.09
C VAL A 379 -10.87 -13.01 2.88
N PHE A 380 -11.37 -14.04 3.52
CA PHE A 380 -12.57 -13.99 4.36
C PHE A 380 -12.40 -12.98 5.50
N LEU A 381 -11.32 -13.08 6.28
CA LEU A 381 -11.01 -12.13 7.35
C LEU A 381 -10.86 -10.69 6.83
N GLY A 382 -10.24 -10.52 5.68
CA GLY A 382 -10.09 -9.20 5.05
C GLY A 382 -11.43 -8.58 4.65
N CYS A 383 -12.31 -9.36 4.03
CA CYS A 383 -13.64 -8.92 3.64
C CYS A 383 -14.51 -8.57 4.86
N ILE A 384 -14.41 -9.35 5.94
CA ILE A 384 -15.08 -9.04 7.22
C ILE A 384 -14.49 -7.77 7.83
N ALA A 385 -13.17 -7.62 7.88
CA ALA A 385 -12.50 -6.43 8.43
C ALA A 385 -13.03 -5.14 7.77
N ARG A 386 -13.19 -5.16 6.45
CA ARG A 386 -13.78 -4.05 5.69
C ARG A 386 -15.26 -3.81 6.04
N GLY A 387 -16.00 -4.87 6.36
CA GLY A 387 -17.43 -4.79 6.65
C GLY A 387 -17.78 -4.36 8.07
N VAL A 388 -16.90 -4.60 9.05
CA VAL A 388 -17.19 -4.39 10.49
C VAL A 388 -17.61 -2.95 10.81
N GLU A 389 -17.05 -1.96 10.11
CA GLU A 389 -17.41 -0.53 10.31
C GLU A 389 -18.89 -0.25 10.08
N ASN A 390 -19.57 -1.06 9.27
CA ASN A 390 -21.00 -0.94 8.95
C ASN A 390 -21.88 -1.92 9.77
N GLY A 391 -21.36 -2.41 10.91
CA GLY A 391 -22.07 -3.32 11.80
C GLY A 391 -22.41 -4.67 11.16
N VAL A 392 -23.49 -5.29 11.63
CA VAL A 392 -23.90 -6.65 11.16
C VAL A 392 -24.15 -6.70 9.64
N ARG A 393 -24.78 -5.67 9.08
CA ARG A 393 -25.02 -5.59 7.62
C ARG A 393 -23.72 -5.57 6.84
N GLY A 394 -22.72 -4.83 7.32
CA GLY A 394 -21.40 -4.78 6.70
C GLY A 394 -20.67 -6.13 6.79
N VAL A 395 -20.75 -6.83 7.91
CA VAL A 395 -20.19 -8.18 8.04
C VAL A 395 -20.82 -9.17 7.07
N LEU A 396 -22.17 -9.17 6.97
CA LEU A 396 -22.88 -10.03 6.01
C LEU A 396 -22.49 -9.70 4.55
N THR A 397 -22.41 -8.42 4.22
CA THR A 397 -21.90 -7.98 2.91
C THR A 397 -20.46 -8.46 2.71
N GLY A 398 -19.60 -8.35 3.73
CA GLY A 398 -18.22 -8.86 3.71
C GLY A 398 -18.17 -10.34 3.34
N ILE A 399 -19.02 -11.17 3.92
CA ILE A 399 -19.12 -12.60 3.61
C ILE A 399 -19.55 -12.83 2.15
N LEU A 400 -20.56 -12.10 1.70
CA LEU A 400 -21.12 -12.25 0.34
C LEU A 400 -20.12 -11.87 -0.77
N ILE A 401 -19.18 -10.98 -0.51
CA ILE A 401 -18.18 -10.54 -1.50
C ILE A 401 -16.97 -11.49 -1.60
N VAL A 402 -16.79 -12.41 -0.65
CA VAL A 402 -15.64 -13.35 -0.64
C VAL A 402 -15.45 -14.09 -1.96
N PRO A 403 -16.48 -14.70 -2.59
CA PRO A 403 -16.28 -15.41 -3.85
C PRO A 403 -15.82 -14.50 -4.98
N VAL A 404 -16.39 -13.30 -5.08
CA VAL A 404 -16.06 -12.33 -6.15
C VAL A 404 -14.66 -11.79 -5.97
N TYR A 405 -14.33 -11.35 -4.75
CA TYR A 405 -13.00 -10.85 -4.45
C TYR A 405 -11.95 -11.97 -4.49
N GLY A 406 -12.30 -13.17 -4.05
CA GLY A 406 -11.44 -14.36 -4.17
C GLY A 406 -11.07 -14.65 -5.62
N ALA A 407 -12.04 -14.59 -6.53
CA ALA A 407 -11.77 -14.75 -7.97
C ALA A 407 -10.86 -13.62 -8.51
N TYR A 408 -11.09 -12.38 -8.09
CA TYR A 408 -10.22 -11.25 -8.43
C TYR A 408 -8.78 -11.46 -7.91
N ALA A 409 -8.61 -11.97 -6.71
CA ALA A 409 -7.29 -12.18 -6.09
C ALA A 409 -6.40 -13.14 -6.91
N TRP A 410 -6.95 -13.98 -7.77
CA TRP A 410 -6.19 -14.86 -8.67
C TRP A 410 -5.33 -14.12 -9.69
N ILE A 411 -5.60 -12.84 -9.92
CA ILE A 411 -4.74 -11.96 -10.74
C ILE A 411 -3.29 -11.97 -10.23
N ILE A 412 -3.07 -12.28 -8.95
CA ILE A 412 -1.73 -12.29 -8.36
C ILE A 412 -0.78 -13.26 -9.07
N TRP A 413 -1.26 -14.41 -9.57
CA TRP A 413 -0.40 -15.43 -10.15
C TRP A 413 0.31 -14.98 -11.44
N PRO A 414 -0.39 -14.51 -12.48
CA PRO A 414 0.27 -13.97 -13.67
C PRO A 414 1.08 -12.71 -13.36
N VAL A 415 0.69 -11.92 -12.36
CA VAL A 415 1.43 -10.75 -11.91
C VAL A 415 2.79 -11.14 -11.31
N LEU A 416 2.83 -12.11 -10.39
CA LEU A 416 4.06 -12.61 -9.76
C LEU A 416 5.00 -13.24 -10.79
N ALA A 417 4.47 -14.11 -11.67
CA ALA A 417 5.27 -14.73 -12.71
C ALA A 417 5.94 -13.67 -13.62
N ARG A 418 5.17 -12.66 -14.03
CA ARG A 418 5.70 -11.56 -14.84
C ARG A 418 6.68 -10.68 -14.08
N ALA A 419 6.44 -10.40 -12.79
CA ALA A 419 7.33 -9.61 -11.95
C ALA A 419 8.68 -10.33 -11.75
N ALA A 420 8.66 -11.63 -11.44
CA ALA A 420 9.85 -12.46 -11.31
C ALA A 420 10.65 -12.50 -12.61
N PHE A 421 9.99 -12.73 -13.75
CA PHE A 421 10.65 -12.70 -15.06
C PHE A 421 11.31 -11.34 -15.35
N ARG A 422 10.62 -10.22 -15.08
CA ARG A 422 11.19 -8.87 -15.25
C ARG A 422 12.37 -8.63 -14.33
N GLN A 423 12.29 -9.08 -13.07
CA GLN A 423 13.36 -8.93 -12.09
C GLN A 423 14.61 -9.72 -12.52
N LEU A 424 14.45 -10.98 -12.96
CA LEU A 424 15.54 -11.83 -13.44
C LEU A 424 16.19 -11.31 -14.74
N THR A 425 15.40 -10.65 -15.60
CA THR A 425 15.90 -10.09 -16.88
C THR A 425 16.37 -8.64 -16.77
N GLY A 426 16.45 -8.05 -15.56
CA GLY A 426 16.93 -6.70 -15.34
C GLY A 426 16.03 -5.58 -15.91
N LYS A 427 14.77 -5.87 -16.24
CA LYS A 427 13.83 -4.88 -16.80
C LYS A 427 13.22 -4.04 -15.71
N THR A 428 13.82 -2.90 -15.39
CA THR A 428 13.42 -1.98 -14.32
C THR A 428 12.63 -0.74 -14.80
N GLY A 429 12.44 -0.57 -16.11
CA GLY A 429 11.81 0.62 -16.68
C GLY A 429 10.44 0.94 -16.07
N TRP A 430 10.29 2.17 -15.56
CA TRP A 430 9.03 2.71 -15.06
C TRP A 430 8.11 3.07 -16.23
N ALA A 431 6.92 2.48 -16.28
CA ALA A 431 5.89 2.83 -17.26
C ALA A 431 4.77 3.58 -16.54
N LYS A 432 4.59 4.86 -16.88
CA LYS A 432 3.48 5.67 -16.37
C LYS A 432 2.14 5.03 -16.73
N THR A 433 1.21 5.02 -15.79
CA THR A 433 -0.18 4.61 -16.04
C THR A 433 -1.00 5.85 -16.40
N ALA A 434 -1.44 5.98 -17.65
CA ALA A 434 -2.30 7.08 -18.08
C ALA A 434 -3.65 7.06 -17.34
N ARG A 435 -4.11 8.23 -16.90
CA ARG A 435 -5.41 8.44 -16.24
C ARG A 435 -6.50 8.73 -17.26
N GLU A 436 -7.75 8.49 -16.89
CA GLU A 436 -8.92 8.88 -17.67
C GLU A 436 -9.36 10.30 -17.23
N PRO A 437 -9.92 11.10 -18.15
CA PRO A 437 -10.48 12.41 -17.81
C PRO A 437 -11.45 12.28 -16.63
N VAL A 438 -11.34 13.19 -15.67
CA VAL A 438 -12.28 13.29 -14.57
C VAL A 438 -13.60 13.77 -15.16
N ALA A 439 -14.60 12.89 -15.29
CA ALA A 439 -15.97 13.36 -15.52
C ALA A 439 -16.31 14.30 -14.37
N THR A 440 -16.84 15.48 -14.68
CA THR A 440 -17.39 16.43 -13.71
C THR A 440 -18.45 15.72 -12.89
N GLN A 441 -18.06 15.09 -11.79
CA GLN A 441 -18.99 14.48 -10.85
C GLN A 441 -19.40 15.54 -9.83
N PRO A 442 -20.70 15.55 -9.45
CA PRO A 442 -21.15 16.39 -8.34
C PRO A 442 -20.37 16.04 -7.06
N PRO A 443 -20.26 16.96 -6.10
CA PRO A 443 -19.56 16.72 -4.84
C PRO A 443 -20.12 15.47 -4.17
N ALA A 444 -19.21 14.63 -3.64
CA ALA A 444 -19.57 13.45 -2.87
C ALA A 444 -20.34 13.90 -1.63
N GLY A 445 -21.66 13.73 -1.62
CA GLY A 445 -22.52 14.16 -0.53
C GLY A 445 -23.94 14.46 -1.01
N ALA A 446 -24.58 13.52 -1.71
CA ALA A 446 -26.03 13.44 -1.84
C ALA A 446 -26.43 11.98 -1.63
#